data_2b81371fb5cf7cf04d82e2d01c6d307e
#
_entry.id   2b81371fb5cf7cf04d82e2d01c6d307e
#
_cell.length_a   1.000
_cell.length_b   1.000
_cell.length_c   1.000
_cell.angle_alpha   90.00
_cell.angle_beta   90.00
_cell.angle_gamma   90.00
#
_symmetry.space_group_name_H-M   'P 1'
#
loop_
_entity.id
_entity.type
_entity.pdbx_description
1 polymer ?
#
loop_
_entity_poly.entity_id
_entity_poly.type
_entity_poly.pdbx_seq_one_letter_code
_entity_poly.pdbx_strand_id
1 'polypeptide(L)'
;MLKNPFGLRDGSIVTIEDISESERGKKCGCVCPSCGAALIARKGEEREHHFAHDPNHPCDERIAMMISSYTLLKEALEEKGEFCYPGTWWNQRTGAFDSKMCTDAYKQLHHSKIVQIKDTDLRKSSAGIPEALVVTEGEKEHQFAIRLLFPTTVCGQQESEKKYEEYSTLVIDLTDTKTGDGWTVQKWKKFYCDDNEYKKWVWNTKIEEKKKELEKERKKIWKQASQVRWLEEKEHSREPRRIERELTMEYEEMIQRKDRL
;
A
#
# COMPACT_ATOMS: atom_id res chain seq x y z
N MET A 1 -19.87 9.54 -14.31
CA MET A 1 -19.54 10.91 -13.89
C MET A 1 -18.96 10.81 -12.51
N LEU A 2 -17.79 11.38 -12.26
CA LEU A 2 -17.17 11.37 -10.94
C LEU A 2 -18.07 12.16 -9.97
N LYS A 3 -18.33 11.60 -8.79
CA LYS A 3 -19.12 12.26 -7.76
C LYS A 3 -18.17 12.79 -6.69
N ASN A 4 -17.89 14.09 -6.76
CA ASN A 4 -16.98 14.74 -5.81
C ASN A 4 -17.69 14.96 -4.47
N PRO A 5 -17.23 14.34 -3.36
CA PRO A 5 -17.84 14.53 -2.05
C PRO A 5 -17.37 15.82 -1.33
N PHE A 6 -16.42 16.56 -1.90
CA PHE A 6 -15.75 17.67 -1.23
C PHE A 6 -16.13 19.04 -1.79
N GLY A 7 -16.22 20.02 -0.88
CA GLY A 7 -16.33 21.44 -1.16
C GLY A 7 -15.49 22.26 -0.21
N LEU A 8 -15.29 23.52 -0.51
CA LEU A 8 -14.62 24.48 0.36
C LEU A 8 -15.67 25.48 0.88
N ARG A 9 -15.77 25.65 2.21
CA ARG A 9 -16.64 26.62 2.87
C ARG A 9 -15.86 27.35 3.95
N ASP A 10 -15.88 28.66 3.92
CA ASP A 10 -15.17 29.53 4.88
C ASP A 10 -13.67 29.18 5.04
N GLY A 11 -13.04 28.80 3.92
CA GLY A 11 -11.62 28.44 3.91
C GLY A 11 -11.29 27.00 4.36
N SER A 12 -12.30 26.22 4.77
CA SER A 12 -12.13 24.84 5.24
C SER A 12 -12.77 23.83 4.29
N ILE A 13 -12.15 22.66 4.13
CA ILE A 13 -12.76 21.55 3.39
C ILE A 13 -13.96 21.00 4.17
N VAL A 14 -15.08 20.85 3.47
CA VAL A 14 -16.28 20.19 3.98
C VAL A 14 -16.66 19.03 3.06
N THR A 15 -17.31 18.02 3.61
CA THR A 15 -17.89 16.95 2.81
C THR A 15 -19.37 17.21 2.57
N ILE A 16 -19.94 16.54 1.59
CA ILE A 16 -21.38 16.62 1.31
C ILE A 16 -22.21 16.17 2.53
N GLU A 17 -21.68 15.28 3.36
CA GLU A 17 -22.35 14.79 4.56
C GLU A 17 -22.34 15.79 5.73
N ASP A 18 -21.42 16.75 5.72
CA ASP A 18 -21.41 17.86 6.69
C ASP A 18 -22.43 18.95 6.35
N ILE A 19 -23.06 18.89 5.18
CA ILE A 19 -24.08 19.85 4.73
C ILE A 19 -25.45 19.37 5.21
N SER A 20 -26.16 20.23 5.93
CA SER A 20 -27.51 19.95 6.39
C SER A 20 -28.53 19.91 5.26
N GLU A 21 -29.67 19.24 5.45
CA GLU A 21 -30.75 19.19 4.47
C GLU A 21 -31.31 20.57 4.13
N SER A 22 -31.31 21.48 5.09
CA SER A 22 -31.77 22.86 4.90
C SER A 22 -30.84 23.70 4.01
N GLU A 23 -29.58 23.28 3.90
CA GLU A 23 -28.53 23.90 3.09
C GLU A 23 -28.35 23.24 1.71
N ARG A 24 -29.24 22.33 1.30
CA ARG A 24 -29.21 21.70 -0.04
C ARG A 24 -29.17 22.72 -1.17
N GLY A 25 -28.60 22.28 -2.28
CA GLY A 25 -28.51 23.08 -3.51
C GLY A 25 -27.46 24.17 -3.40
N LYS A 26 -27.74 25.33 -3.94
CA LYS A 26 -26.83 26.50 -3.93
C LYS A 26 -26.71 27.16 -2.55
N LYS A 27 -27.58 26.79 -1.60
CA LYS A 27 -27.58 27.34 -0.24
C LYS A 27 -26.40 26.85 0.62
N CYS A 28 -25.70 25.80 0.19
CA CYS A 28 -24.56 25.27 0.93
C CYS A 28 -23.42 26.29 1.10
N GLY A 29 -23.35 27.33 0.29
CA GLY A 29 -22.29 28.32 0.36
C GLY A 29 -20.90 27.77 0.01
N CYS A 30 -20.84 26.58 -0.58
CA CYS A 30 -19.57 25.92 -0.90
C CYS A 30 -19.05 26.36 -2.26
N VAL A 31 -17.71 26.40 -2.38
CA VAL A 31 -17.01 26.63 -3.64
C VAL A 31 -16.10 25.45 -3.97
N CYS A 32 -15.75 25.32 -5.24
CA CYS A 32 -14.84 24.28 -5.70
C CYS A 32 -13.40 24.56 -5.24
N PRO A 33 -12.70 23.60 -4.60
CA PRO A 33 -11.33 23.78 -4.16
C PRO A 33 -10.32 23.99 -5.30
N SER A 34 -10.66 23.60 -6.54
CA SER A 34 -9.81 23.75 -7.71
C SER A 34 -10.02 25.08 -8.45
N CYS A 35 -11.28 25.43 -8.75
CA CYS A 35 -11.58 26.58 -9.61
C CYS A 35 -12.25 27.74 -8.91
N GLY A 36 -12.63 27.60 -7.62
CA GLY A 36 -13.31 28.64 -6.84
C GLY A 36 -14.79 28.85 -7.20
N ALA A 37 -15.33 28.16 -8.20
CA ALA A 37 -16.75 28.35 -8.60
C ALA A 37 -17.70 27.78 -7.54
N ALA A 38 -18.88 28.40 -7.43
CA ALA A 38 -19.93 27.95 -6.53
C ALA A 38 -20.39 26.53 -6.85
N LEU A 39 -20.57 25.73 -5.80
CA LEU A 39 -21.03 24.35 -5.87
C LEU A 39 -22.51 24.23 -5.52
N ILE A 40 -23.11 23.16 -6.01
CA ILE A 40 -24.47 22.74 -5.71
C ILE A 40 -24.42 21.46 -4.90
N ALA A 41 -24.90 21.47 -3.67
CA ALA A 41 -25.00 20.27 -2.84
C ALA A 41 -26.17 19.39 -3.30
N ARG A 42 -25.88 18.26 -3.94
CA ARG A 42 -26.88 17.30 -4.39
C ARG A 42 -27.02 16.17 -3.37
N LYS A 43 -28.08 16.26 -2.58
CA LYS A 43 -28.45 15.27 -1.55
C LYS A 43 -29.86 14.77 -1.88
N GLY A 44 -29.98 13.67 -2.61
CA GLY A 44 -31.26 13.05 -3.01
C GLY A 44 -31.39 11.67 -2.39
N GLU A 45 -32.60 11.22 -2.15
CA GLU A 45 -32.89 9.93 -1.50
C GLU A 45 -32.42 8.69 -2.33
N GLU A 46 -32.40 8.82 -3.67
CA GLU A 46 -32.09 7.70 -4.55
C GLU A 46 -30.68 7.72 -5.13
N ARG A 47 -29.95 8.81 -5.00
CA ARG A 47 -28.64 9.00 -5.64
C ARG A 47 -27.60 9.36 -4.60
N GLU A 48 -26.41 8.83 -4.82
CA GLU A 48 -25.22 9.15 -4.03
C GLU A 48 -25.03 10.68 -3.91
N HIS A 49 -24.81 11.11 -2.69
CA HIS A 49 -24.62 12.54 -2.36
C HIS A 49 -23.29 13.05 -2.93
N HIS A 50 -23.30 14.21 -3.53
CA HIS A 50 -22.11 14.85 -4.10
C HIS A 50 -22.29 16.33 -4.31
N PHE A 51 -21.17 17.04 -4.42
CA PHE A 51 -21.15 18.40 -4.94
C PHE A 51 -21.07 18.38 -6.47
N ALA A 52 -21.73 19.33 -7.12
CA ALA A 52 -21.68 19.51 -8.55
C ALA A 52 -21.51 20.99 -8.90
N HIS A 53 -20.85 21.25 -10.02
CA HIS A 53 -20.87 22.57 -10.65
C HIS A 53 -22.18 22.83 -11.39
N ASP A 54 -22.37 24.08 -11.80
CA ASP A 54 -23.35 24.40 -12.81
C ASP A 54 -23.01 23.63 -14.09
N PRO A 55 -23.98 23.06 -14.86
CA PRO A 55 -23.71 22.12 -15.96
C PRO A 55 -22.74 22.60 -17.04
N ASN A 56 -22.63 23.92 -17.21
CA ASN A 56 -21.77 24.52 -18.24
C ASN A 56 -20.41 25.01 -17.71
N HIS A 57 -20.07 24.71 -16.45
CA HIS A 57 -18.81 25.19 -15.87
C HIS A 57 -17.65 24.26 -16.25
N PRO A 58 -16.59 24.75 -16.93
CA PRO A 58 -15.43 23.94 -17.31
C PRO A 58 -14.50 23.75 -16.10
N CYS A 59 -14.66 22.68 -15.36
CA CYS A 59 -13.78 22.31 -14.26
C CYS A 59 -13.49 20.81 -14.27
N ASP A 60 -12.24 20.46 -14.02
CA ASP A 60 -11.88 19.08 -13.75
C ASP A 60 -12.11 18.74 -12.28
N GLU A 61 -13.24 18.08 -11.99
CA GLU A 61 -13.62 17.67 -10.63
C GLU A 61 -12.60 16.70 -10.00
N ARG A 62 -11.79 16.02 -10.80
CA ARG A 62 -10.73 15.12 -10.32
C ARG A 62 -9.64 15.90 -9.57
N ILE A 63 -9.26 17.07 -10.11
CA ILE A 63 -8.28 17.96 -9.48
C ILE A 63 -8.84 18.49 -8.15
N ALA A 64 -10.12 18.87 -8.12
CA ALA A 64 -10.77 19.30 -6.88
C ALA A 64 -10.74 18.21 -5.81
N MET A 65 -11.01 16.95 -6.19
CA MET A 65 -10.94 15.81 -5.28
C MET A 65 -9.51 15.56 -4.74
N MET A 66 -8.50 15.64 -5.62
CA MET A 66 -7.11 15.51 -5.22
C MET A 66 -6.69 16.61 -4.23
N ILE A 67 -6.99 17.87 -4.54
CA ILE A 67 -6.67 19.01 -3.68
C ILE A 67 -7.32 18.80 -2.30
N SER A 68 -8.61 18.47 -2.25
CA SER A 68 -9.35 18.28 -1.00
C SER A 68 -8.77 17.14 -0.16
N SER A 69 -8.49 16.00 -0.79
CA SER A 69 -7.98 14.82 -0.09
C SER A 69 -6.61 15.08 0.53
N TYR A 70 -5.69 15.71 -0.20
CA TYR A 70 -4.38 16.06 0.34
C TYR A 70 -4.44 17.18 1.40
N THR A 71 -5.37 18.13 1.25
CA THR A 71 -5.60 19.18 2.26
C THR A 71 -6.09 18.55 3.55
N LEU A 72 -7.10 17.68 3.48
CA LEU A 72 -7.63 16.98 4.65
C LEU A 72 -6.57 16.05 5.31
N LEU A 73 -5.78 15.36 4.51
CA LEU A 73 -4.67 14.55 5.04
C LEU A 73 -3.68 15.42 5.81
N LYS A 74 -3.26 16.54 5.23
CA LYS A 74 -2.37 17.51 5.89
C LYS A 74 -2.95 18.02 7.18
N GLU A 75 -4.18 18.54 7.15
CA GLU A 75 -4.89 19.04 8.34
C GLU A 75 -5.03 17.96 9.42
N ALA A 76 -5.39 16.72 9.02
CA ALA A 76 -5.54 15.60 9.96
C ALA A 76 -4.23 15.29 10.69
N LEU A 77 -3.10 15.31 9.99
CA LEU A 77 -1.79 15.07 10.59
C LEU A 77 -1.35 16.22 11.50
N GLU A 78 -1.58 17.47 11.08
CA GLU A 78 -1.23 18.65 11.87
C GLU A 78 -2.09 18.77 13.14
N GLU A 79 -3.39 18.47 13.06
CA GLU A 79 -4.29 18.50 14.22
C GLU A 79 -4.01 17.38 15.22
N LYS A 80 -3.76 16.16 14.72
CA LYS A 80 -3.53 15.00 15.58
C LYS A 80 -2.11 14.93 16.12
N GLY A 81 -1.13 15.42 15.35
CA GLY A 81 0.27 15.32 15.68
C GLY A 81 0.82 13.89 15.63
N GLU A 82 0.00 12.91 15.23
CA GLU A 82 0.34 11.48 15.19
C GLU A 82 -0.12 10.82 13.92
N PHE A 83 0.66 9.87 13.45
CA PHE A 83 0.31 9.04 12.29
C PHE A 83 0.64 7.58 12.55
N CYS A 84 -0.30 6.70 12.20
CA CYS A 84 -0.09 5.26 12.26
C CYS A 84 0.25 4.71 10.87
N TYR A 85 1.43 4.10 10.72
CA TYR A 85 1.77 3.39 9.49
C TYR A 85 1.78 1.86 9.66
N PRO A 86 1.53 1.13 8.54
CA PRO A 86 1.32 -0.31 8.57
C PRO A 86 2.60 -1.05 8.93
N GLY A 87 2.42 -2.22 9.50
CA GLY A 87 3.46 -3.23 9.57
C GLY A 87 3.84 -3.73 8.17
N THR A 88 4.98 -4.38 8.07
CA THR A 88 5.45 -5.00 6.83
C THR A 88 5.83 -6.44 7.09
N TRP A 89 5.39 -7.33 6.20
CA TRP A 89 5.58 -8.76 6.29
C TRP A 89 6.35 -9.26 5.06
N TRP A 90 7.19 -10.24 5.25
CA TRP A 90 7.93 -10.88 4.16
C TRP A 90 7.59 -12.36 4.09
N ASN A 91 7.15 -12.80 2.91
CA ASN A 91 6.88 -14.20 2.64
C ASN A 91 8.19 -14.95 2.37
N GLN A 92 8.56 -15.84 3.26
CA GLN A 92 9.81 -16.61 3.15
C GLN A 92 9.84 -17.57 1.96
N ARG A 93 8.68 -18.02 1.47
CA ARG A 93 8.59 -18.94 0.33
C ARG A 93 8.72 -18.23 -1.02
N THR A 94 7.99 -17.14 -1.21
CA THR A 94 7.93 -16.43 -2.49
C THR A 94 8.91 -15.27 -2.57
N GLY A 95 9.35 -14.72 -1.44
CA GLY A 95 10.14 -13.48 -1.37
C GLY A 95 9.31 -12.22 -1.62
N ALA A 96 7.98 -12.32 -1.58
CA ALA A 96 7.07 -11.19 -1.71
C ALA A 96 6.88 -10.45 -0.38
N PHE A 97 6.56 -9.16 -0.47
CA PHE A 97 6.17 -8.34 0.67
C PHE A 97 4.66 -8.20 0.72
N ASP A 98 4.14 -8.18 1.93
CA ASP A 98 2.72 -7.98 2.17
C ASP A 98 2.53 -7.09 3.41
N SER A 99 1.49 -6.29 3.42
CA SER A 99 1.03 -5.53 4.58
C SER A 99 0.12 -6.36 5.50
N LYS A 100 -0.33 -7.54 5.03
CA LYS A 100 -1.23 -8.44 5.76
C LYS A 100 -0.50 -9.73 6.12
N MET A 101 -0.56 -10.12 7.38
CA MET A 101 -0.09 -11.43 7.83
C MET A 101 -1.12 -12.50 7.49
N CYS A 102 -0.71 -13.52 6.76
CA CYS A 102 -1.62 -14.59 6.33
C CYS A 102 -1.29 -15.96 6.94
N THR A 103 -0.03 -16.27 7.24
CA THR A 103 0.39 -17.62 7.67
C THR A 103 1.77 -17.60 8.33
N ASP A 104 2.18 -18.73 8.93
CA ASP A 104 3.51 -18.96 9.50
C ASP A 104 4.67 -18.85 8.49
N ALA A 105 4.36 -18.78 7.19
CA ALA A 105 5.36 -18.55 6.15
C ALA A 105 5.85 -17.10 6.07
N TYR A 106 5.18 -16.18 6.78
CA TYR A 106 5.52 -14.77 6.78
C TYR A 106 6.37 -14.39 7.99
N LYS A 107 7.47 -13.69 7.74
CA LYS A 107 8.30 -13.07 8.78
C LYS A 107 7.94 -11.60 8.87
N GLN A 108 7.54 -11.16 10.04
CA GLN A 108 7.31 -9.75 10.30
C GLN A 108 8.64 -8.98 10.27
N LEU A 109 8.72 -7.98 9.41
CA LEU A 109 9.90 -7.12 9.27
C LEU A 109 9.76 -5.84 10.08
N HIS A 110 8.54 -5.34 10.16
CA HIS A 110 8.21 -4.09 10.81
C HIS A 110 6.82 -4.19 11.42
N HIS A 111 6.69 -3.81 12.69
CA HIS A 111 5.38 -3.68 13.34
C HIS A 111 4.68 -2.39 12.88
N SER A 112 3.36 -2.38 12.93
CA SER A 112 2.62 -1.11 12.84
C SER A 112 3.10 -0.19 13.96
N LYS A 113 3.28 1.07 13.64
CA LYS A 113 3.86 2.04 14.58
C LYS A 113 3.13 3.37 14.49
N ILE A 114 2.86 3.96 15.64
CA ILE A 114 2.44 5.35 15.75
C ILE A 114 3.69 6.22 15.85
N VAL A 115 3.76 7.26 15.04
CA VAL A 115 4.86 8.22 15.02
C VAL A 115 4.34 9.62 15.28
N GLN A 116 5.15 10.43 15.97
CA GLN A 116 4.86 11.84 16.20
C GLN A 116 5.24 12.63 14.96
N ILE A 117 4.35 13.47 14.49
CA ILE A 117 4.55 14.34 13.33
C ILE A 117 5.07 15.69 13.82
N LYS A 118 6.18 16.10 13.22
CA LYS A 118 6.82 17.40 13.50
C LYS A 118 6.43 18.46 12.49
N ASP A 119 6.39 18.07 11.21
CA ASP A 119 6.12 18.99 10.10
C ASP A 119 5.54 18.26 8.90
N THR A 120 4.81 18.99 8.05
CA THR A 120 4.21 18.49 6.81
C THR A 120 4.42 19.48 5.67
N ASP A 121 4.84 18.99 4.51
CA ASP A 121 5.07 19.79 3.31
C ASP A 121 4.33 19.21 2.11
N LEU A 122 3.32 19.93 1.61
CA LEU A 122 2.51 19.51 0.47
C LEU A 122 3.22 19.82 -0.85
N ARG A 123 3.73 18.78 -1.50
CA ARG A 123 4.37 18.87 -2.81
C ARG A 123 3.34 18.88 -3.92
N LYS A 124 3.56 19.79 -4.88
CA LYS A 124 2.67 19.99 -6.03
C LYS A 124 3.47 19.95 -7.32
N SER A 125 2.82 19.48 -8.39
CA SER A 125 3.34 19.58 -9.76
C SER A 125 3.49 21.03 -10.21
N SER A 126 4.13 21.24 -11.34
CA SER A 126 4.19 22.55 -12.00
C SER A 126 2.80 23.14 -12.34
N ALA A 127 1.80 22.29 -12.47
CA ALA A 127 0.39 22.69 -12.67
C ALA A 127 -0.35 22.99 -11.35
N GLY A 128 0.34 22.94 -10.19
CA GLY A 128 -0.25 23.18 -8.86
C GLY A 128 -1.09 22.03 -8.30
N ILE A 129 -1.06 20.85 -8.96
CA ILE A 129 -1.80 19.67 -8.51
C ILE A 129 -0.97 18.93 -7.44
N PRO A 130 -1.57 18.56 -6.29
CA PRO A 130 -0.88 17.79 -5.26
C PRO A 130 -0.38 16.44 -5.77
N GLU A 131 0.87 16.09 -5.44
CA GLU A 131 1.51 14.83 -5.83
C GLU A 131 1.90 13.96 -4.64
N ALA A 132 2.32 14.59 -3.56
CA ALA A 132 2.72 13.93 -2.33
C ALA A 132 2.66 14.88 -1.14
N LEU A 133 2.49 14.32 0.06
CA LEU A 133 2.69 15.01 1.32
C LEU A 133 3.98 14.48 1.96
N VAL A 134 5.01 15.31 2.05
CA VAL A 134 6.25 14.96 2.76
C VAL A 134 6.02 15.23 4.25
N VAL A 135 6.29 14.21 5.04
CA VAL A 135 6.08 14.24 6.49
C VAL A 135 7.41 14.08 7.19
N THR A 136 7.69 14.95 8.16
CA THR A 136 8.84 14.87 9.05
C THR A 136 8.40 14.28 10.39
N GLU A 137 9.01 13.17 10.80
CA GLU A 137 8.70 12.46 12.04
C GLU A 137 9.83 12.53 13.07
N GLY A 138 9.43 12.62 14.34
CA GLY A 138 10.30 12.42 15.49
C GLY A 138 11.44 13.43 15.64
N GLU A 139 12.24 13.24 16.68
CA GLU A 139 13.38 14.10 17.00
C GLU A 139 14.52 14.04 15.97
N LYS A 140 14.65 12.90 15.27
CA LYS A 140 15.69 12.65 14.26
C LYS A 140 15.34 13.21 12.88
N GLU A 141 14.22 13.92 12.75
CA GLU A 141 13.75 14.54 11.50
C GLU A 141 13.74 13.56 10.30
N HIS A 142 13.33 12.32 10.57
CA HIS A 142 13.20 11.34 9.49
C HIS A 142 12.03 11.74 8.59
N GLN A 143 12.27 11.79 7.28
CA GLN A 143 11.28 12.19 6.29
C GLN A 143 10.79 11.00 5.47
N PHE A 144 9.50 11.01 5.18
CA PHE A 144 8.86 10.09 4.24
C PHE A 144 7.75 10.79 3.47
N ALA A 145 7.41 10.29 2.30
CA ALA A 145 6.34 10.84 1.49
C ALA A 145 5.07 9.97 1.61
N ILE A 146 3.92 10.61 1.75
CA ILE A 146 2.61 9.96 1.63
C ILE A 146 2.03 10.32 0.26
N ARG A 147 1.64 9.32 -0.52
CA ARG A 147 0.90 9.48 -1.76
C ARG A 147 -0.49 8.90 -1.64
N LEU A 148 -1.47 9.52 -2.26
CA LEU A 148 -2.84 9.04 -2.33
C LEU A 148 -3.07 8.34 -3.66
N LEU A 149 -3.59 7.11 -3.60
CA LEU A 149 -3.95 6.32 -4.76
C LEU A 149 -5.44 6.50 -5.01
N PHE A 150 -5.78 7.19 -6.08
CA PHE A 150 -7.17 7.44 -6.46
C PHE A 150 -7.70 6.38 -7.42
N PRO A 151 -9.04 6.19 -7.52
CA PRO A 151 -9.64 5.41 -8.58
C PRO A 151 -9.16 5.88 -9.97
N THR A 152 -9.03 4.96 -10.92
CA THR A 152 -8.60 5.26 -12.30
C THR A 152 -9.49 6.28 -13.00
N THR A 153 -10.73 6.42 -12.56
CA THR A 153 -11.66 7.46 -12.99
C THR A 153 -11.25 8.87 -12.55
N VAL A 154 -10.42 8.97 -11.50
CA VAL A 154 -9.91 10.25 -10.96
C VAL A 154 -8.53 10.56 -11.53
N CYS A 155 -7.67 9.58 -11.54
CA CYS A 155 -6.29 9.72 -11.99
C CYS A 155 -6.00 8.61 -13.00
N GLY A 156 -5.50 8.93 -14.18
CA GLY A 156 -5.13 7.93 -15.20
C GLY A 156 -4.15 6.88 -14.67
N GLN A 157 -3.34 6.24 -15.49
CA GLN A 157 -2.39 5.21 -15.03
C GLN A 157 -1.48 5.73 -13.89
N GLN A 158 -1.47 4.97 -12.81
CA GLN A 158 -1.08 5.40 -11.48
C GLN A 158 0.43 5.52 -11.29
N GLU A 159 0.93 6.74 -11.37
CA GLU A 159 2.28 7.04 -10.88
C GLU A 159 2.38 7.03 -9.35
N SER A 160 1.24 7.07 -8.64
CA SER A 160 1.19 7.08 -7.18
C SER A 160 1.72 5.79 -6.53
N GLU A 161 1.75 4.66 -7.25
CA GLU A 161 2.37 3.42 -6.78
C GLU A 161 3.90 3.37 -6.96
N LYS A 162 4.52 4.43 -7.45
CA LYS A 162 5.97 4.54 -7.57
C LYS A 162 6.57 5.31 -6.40
N LYS A 163 7.86 5.05 -6.14
CA LYS A 163 8.67 5.85 -5.23
C LYS A 163 8.58 7.33 -5.61
N TYR A 164 8.41 8.20 -4.62
CA TYR A 164 8.40 9.64 -4.80
C TYR A 164 9.78 10.21 -4.47
N GLU A 165 10.49 10.71 -5.48
CA GLU A 165 11.84 11.23 -5.36
C GLU A 165 12.76 10.30 -4.54
N GLU A 166 13.54 10.82 -3.59
CA GLU A 166 14.41 10.02 -2.72
C GLU A 166 13.75 9.59 -1.40
N TYR A 167 12.46 9.91 -1.21
CA TYR A 167 11.75 9.61 0.03
C TYR A 167 11.31 8.15 0.13
N SER A 168 11.35 7.59 1.34
CA SER A 168 10.53 6.43 1.65
C SER A 168 9.07 6.78 1.35
N THR A 169 8.37 5.97 0.55
CA THR A 169 7.05 6.31 0.03
C THR A 169 5.99 5.35 0.54
N LEU A 170 5.04 5.90 1.27
CA LEU A 170 3.84 5.22 1.73
C LEU A 170 2.66 5.65 0.85
N VAL A 171 1.81 4.70 0.49
CA VAL A 171 0.58 4.97 -0.26
C VAL A 171 -0.63 4.70 0.63
N ILE A 172 -1.61 5.61 0.57
CA ILE A 172 -2.95 5.39 1.11
C ILE A 172 -3.88 5.12 -0.07
N ASP A 173 -4.45 3.92 -0.10
CA ASP A 173 -5.28 3.45 -1.21
C ASP A 173 -6.74 3.90 -1.02
N LEU A 174 -7.19 4.76 -1.93
CA LEU A 174 -8.56 5.29 -1.98
C LEU A 174 -9.41 4.63 -3.07
N THR A 175 -8.88 3.62 -3.79
CA THR A 175 -9.55 3.03 -4.96
C THR A 175 -10.85 2.35 -4.60
N ASP A 176 -10.91 1.69 -3.45
CA ASP A 176 -12.06 0.94 -2.95
C ASP A 176 -12.84 1.69 -1.85
N THR A 177 -12.42 2.93 -1.52
CA THR A 177 -13.15 3.71 -0.54
C THR A 177 -14.51 4.10 -1.13
N LYS A 178 -15.57 3.58 -0.53
CA LYS A 178 -16.94 4.01 -0.83
C LYS A 178 -17.11 5.41 -0.26
N THR A 179 -16.76 6.42 -1.05
CA THR A 179 -16.85 7.84 -0.69
C THR A 179 -18.28 8.37 -0.60
N GLY A 180 -19.26 7.48 -0.66
CA GLY A 180 -20.67 7.75 -0.47
C GLY A 180 -21.07 7.87 1.02
N ASP A 181 -22.25 7.53 1.33
CA ASP A 181 -23.01 7.77 2.54
C ASP A 181 -22.26 7.78 3.87
N GLY A 182 -22.29 8.93 4.52
CA GLY A 182 -21.84 9.09 5.90
C GLY A 182 -20.35 9.37 6.11
N TRP A 183 -19.60 9.76 5.09
CA TRP A 183 -18.19 10.15 5.21
C TRP A 183 -18.04 11.65 5.50
N THR A 184 -18.15 12.02 6.77
CA THR A 184 -17.87 13.39 7.27
C THR A 184 -16.37 13.69 7.26
N VAL A 185 -16.01 14.99 7.35
CA VAL A 185 -14.61 15.43 7.51
C VAL A 185 -13.89 14.68 8.64
N GLN A 186 -14.58 14.49 9.78
CA GLN A 186 -13.99 13.80 10.93
C GLN A 186 -13.69 12.31 10.65
N LYS A 187 -14.56 11.63 9.89
CA LYS A 187 -14.29 10.24 9.47
C LYS A 187 -13.11 10.16 8.52
N TRP A 188 -12.98 11.11 7.58
CA TRP A 188 -11.82 11.19 6.69
C TRP A 188 -10.52 11.42 7.45
N LYS A 189 -10.50 12.36 8.40
CA LYS A 189 -9.33 12.63 9.24
C LYS A 189 -8.92 11.40 10.06
N LYS A 190 -9.88 10.69 10.65
CA LYS A 190 -9.63 9.44 11.36
C LYS A 190 -9.08 8.36 10.44
N PHE A 191 -9.67 8.16 9.28
CA PHE A 191 -9.22 7.22 8.27
C PHE A 191 -7.76 7.47 7.88
N TYR A 192 -7.39 8.71 7.57
CA TYR A 192 -6.03 9.04 7.21
C TYR A 192 -5.02 8.78 8.33
N CYS A 193 -5.36 9.06 9.57
CA CYS A 193 -4.43 8.92 10.68
C CYS A 193 -4.35 7.50 11.24
N ASP A 194 -5.48 6.83 11.41
CA ASP A 194 -5.61 5.64 12.25
C ASP A 194 -5.70 4.33 11.46
N ASP A 195 -6.37 4.35 10.32
CA ASP A 195 -6.65 3.15 9.56
C ASP A 195 -5.40 2.69 8.80
N ASN A 196 -4.98 1.44 9.05
CA ASN A 196 -3.82 0.85 8.40
C ASN A 196 -4.18 -0.13 7.28
N GLU A 197 -5.46 -0.46 7.12
CA GLU A 197 -5.90 -1.43 6.11
C GLU A 197 -5.61 -0.96 4.68
N TYR A 198 -5.73 0.35 4.48
CA TYR A 198 -5.54 1.01 3.17
C TYR A 198 -4.16 1.62 2.98
N LYS A 199 -3.22 1.37 3.91
CA LYS A 199 -1.86 1.90 3.85
C LYS A 199 -0.87 0.82 3.47
N LYS A 200 0.02 1.12 2.52
CA LYS A 200 1.13 0.23 2.15
C LYS A 200 2.41 1.01 1.88
N TRP A 201 3.56 0.45 2.26
CA TRP A 201 4.84 0.95 1.80
C TRP A 201 5.07 0.49 0.37
N VAL A 202 5.24 1.45 -0.54
CA VAL A 202 5.66 1.18 -1.92
C VAL A 202 7.17 1.08 -1.97
N TRP A 203 7.85 1.93 -1.22
CA TRP A 203 9.29 1.90 -1.06
C TRP A 203 9.69 2.41 0.32
N ASN A 204 10.62 1.72 0.97
CA ASN A 204 11.15 2.13 2.26
C ASN A 204 12.59 1.65 2.38
N THR A 205 13.53 2.55 2.61
CA THR A 205 14.97 2.28 2.62
C THR A 205 15.32 1.12 3.56
N LYS A 206 14.81 1.14 4.79
CA LYS A 206 15.09 0.10 5.79
C LYS A 206 14.49 -1.26 5.39
N ILE A 207 13.31 -1.25 4.79
CA ILE A 207 12.66 -2.47 4.29
C ILE A 207 13.46 -3.05 3.13
N GLU A 208 13.92 -2.22 2.19
CA GLU A 208 14.72 -2.66 1.04
C GLU A 208 16.11 -3.19 1.45
N GLU A 209 16.75 -2.59 2.44
CA GLU A 209 17.99 -3.12 3.02
C GLU A 209 17.77 -4.50 3.65
N LYS A 210 16.73 -4.62 4.47
CA LYS A 210 16.36 -5.89 5.11
C LYS A 210 15.97 -6.96 4.09
N LYS A 211 15.26 -6.57 3.03
CA LYS A 211 14.94 -7.45 1.90
C LYS A 211 16.20 -8.04 1.27
N LYS A 212 17.17 -7.20 0.94
CA LYS A 212 18.44 -7.67 0.34
C LYS A 212 19.17 -8.65 1.24
N GLU A 213 19.16 -8.41 2.56
CA GLU A 213 19.75 -9.32 3.55
C GLU A 213 19.04 -10.67 3.56
N LEU A 214 17.70 -10.67 3.67
CA LEU A 214 16.88 -11.88 3.71
C LEU A 214 16.93 -12.68 2.39
N GLU A 215 17.01 -12.01 1.25
CA GLU A 215 17.19 -12.67 -0.04
C GLU A 215 18.55 -13.38 -0.14
N LYS A 216 19.61 -12.77 0.41
CA LYS A 216 20.92 -13.44 0.49
C LYS A 216 20.87 -14.68 1.38
N GLU A 217 20.24 -14.59 2.56
CA GLU A 217 20.05 -15.73 3.44
C GLU A 217 19.24 -16.85 2.74
N ARG A 218 18.13 -16.50 2.10
CA ARG A 218 17.29 -17.45 1.35
C ARG A 218 18.08 -18.17 0.28
N LYS A 219 18.86 -17.42 -0.52
CA LYS A 219 19.71 -18.01 -1.57
C LYS A 219 20.76 -18.96 -1.00
N LYS A 220 21.34 -18.63 0.18
CA LYS A 220 22.31 -19.50 0.87
C LYS A 220 21.66 -20.79 1.33
N ILE A 221 20.51 -20.72 1.99
CA ILE A 221 19.74 -21.88 2.46
C ILE A 221 19.32 -22.75 1.28
N TRP A 222 18.82 -22.16 0.18
CA TRP A 222 18.42 -22.91 -1.00
C TRP A 222 19.59 -23.65 -1.65
N LYS A 223 20.76 -22.98 -1.73
CA LYS A 223 21.99 -23.62 -2.23
C LYS A 223 22.40 -24.80 -1.38
N GLN A 224 22.35 -24.69 -0.06
CA GLN A 224 22.66 -25.77 0.87
C GLN A 224 21.67 -26.94 0.71
N ALA A 225 20.36 -26.65 0.68
CA ALA A 225 19.33 -27.67 0.49
C ALA A 225 19.46 -28.40 -0.86
N SER A 226 19.79 -27.67 -1.94
CA SER A 226 20.03 -28.25 -3.26
C SER A 226 21.27 -29.17 -3.25
N GLN A 227 22.31 -28.82 -2.49
CA GLN A 227 23.51 -29.62 -2.36
C GLN A 227 23.25 -30.91 -1.59
N VAL A 228 22.47 -30.84 -0.51
CA VAL A 228 22.05 -32.03 0.27
C VAL A 228 21.23 -32.97 -0.62
N ARG A 229 20.24 -32.47 -1.33
CA ARG A 229 19.40 -33.26 -2.25
C ARG A 229 20.24 -33.95 -3.32
N TRP A 230 21.21 -33.23 -3.91
CA TRP A 230 22.10 -33.80 -4.91
C TRP A 230 22.97 -34.94 -4.33
N LEU A 231 23.43 -34.82 -3.06
CA LEU A 231 24.19 -35.87 -2.38
C LEU A 231 23.32 -37.10 -2.12
N GLU A 232 22.09 -36.90 -1.64
CA GLU A 232 21.11 -37.99 -1.43
C GLU A 232 20.77 -38.72 -2.72
N GLU A 233 20.53 -38.00 -3.82
CA GLU A 233 20.29 -38.60 -5.15
C GLU A 233 21.52 -39.39 -5.64
N LYS A 234 22.71 -38.91 -5.35
CA LYS A 234 23.95 -39.58 -5.73
C LYS A 234 24.20 -40.83 -4.88
N GLU A 235 23.83 -40.81 -3.62
CA GLU A 235 23.88 -41.96 -2.73
C GLU A 235 22.86 -43.03 -3.16
N HIS A 236 21.62 -42.64 -3.40
CA HIS A 236 20.56 -43.52 -3.89
C HIS A 236 20.89 -44.14 -5.26
N SER A 237 21.58 -43.41 -6.14
CA SER A 237 22.02 -43.93 -7.41
C SER A 237 23.20 -44.93 -7.33
N ARG A 238 23.92 -44.94 -6.19
CA ARG A 238 25.02 -45.89 -5.94
C ARG A 238 24.53 -47.17 -5.28
N GLU A 239 23.47 -47.13 -4.53
CA GLU A 239 22.92 -48.28 -3.80
C GLU A 239 22.49 -49.43 -4.68
N PRO A 240 21.75 -49.26 -5.79
CA PRO A 240 21.39 -50.31 -6.71
C PRO A 240 22.62 -50.99 -7.34
N ARG A 241 23.63 -50.20 -7.73
CA ARG A 241 24.87 -50.71 -8.31
C ARG A 241 25.73 -51.49 -7.32
N ARG A 242 25.65 -51.15 -6.04
CA ARG A 242 26.34 -51.88 -4.98
C ARG A 242 25.67 -53.22 -4.74
N ILE A 243 24.36 -53.25 -4.60
CA ILE A 243 23.56 -54.45 -4.45
C ILE A 243 23.73 -55.40 -5.65
N GLU A 244 23.70 -54.86 -6.86
CA GLU A 244 23.90 -55.63 -8.08
C GLU A 244 25.32 -56.31 -8.13
N ARG A 245 26.35 -55.58 -7.72
CA ARG A 245 27.71 -56.14 -7.61
C ARG A 245 27.83 -57.21 -6.53
N GLU A 246 27.25 -56.97 -5.36
CA GLU A 246 27.27 -57.93 -4.26
C GLU A 246 26.54 -59.22 -4.66
N LEU A 247 25.35 -59.10 -5.29
CA LEU A 247 24.61 -60.27 -5.81
C LEU A 247 25.38 -61.00 -6.90
N THR A 248 26.08 -60.30 -7.79
CA THR A 248 26.88 -60.90 -8.84
C THR A 248 28.06 -61.67 -8.27
N MET A 249 28.73 -61.12 -7.27
CA MET A 249 29.86 -61.79 -6.57
C MET A 249 29.37 -63.06 -5.84
N GLU A 250 28.23 -62.98 -5.12
CA GLU A 250 27.64 -64.14 -4.41
C GLU A 250 27.27 -65.25 -5.44
N TYR A 251 26.73 -64.87 -6.57
CA TYR A 251 26.41 -65.83 -7.65
C TYR A 251 27.63 -66.49 -8.25
N GLU A 252 28.69 -65.73 -8.52
CA GLU A 252 29.95 -66.27 -9.02
C GLU A 252 30.63 -67.23 -8.00
N GLU A 253 30.62 -66.88 -6.72
CA GLU A 253 31.12 -67.77 -5.68
C GLU A 253 30.32 -69.07 -5.58
N MET A 254 28.99 -69.00 -5.73
CA MET A 254 28.12 -70.18 -5.71
C MET A 254 28.41 -71.12 -6.90
N ILE A 255 28.67 -70.58 -8.09
CA ILE A 255 29.09 -71.40 -9.25
C ILE A 255 30.41 -72.06 -9.00
N GLN A 256 31.44 -71.32 -8.50
CA GLN A 256 32.76 -71.88 -8.23
C GLN A 256 32.71 -72.96 -7.14
N ARG A 257 31.78 -72.88 -6.21
CA ARG A 257 31.57 -74.00 -5.20
C ARG A 257 30.92 -75.23 -5.83
N LYS A 258 30.07 -75.09 -6.86
CA LYS A 258 29.48 -76.24 -7.57
C LYS A 258 30.43 -76.94 -8.45
N ASP A 259 31.39 -76.24 -9.04
CA ASP A 259 32.41 -76.84 -9.94
C ASP A 259 33.54 -77.57 -9.18
N ARG A 260 33.53 -77.48 -7.82
CA ARG A 260 34.49 -78.16 -6.94
C ARG A 260 33.93 -79.43 -6.29
N LEU A 261 32.70 -79.82 -6.59
CA LEU A 261 32.01 -81.03 -6.11
C LEU A 261 31.84 -82.01 -7.28
#